data_da0578db620be6a574e55cdf6efedac3
#
_entry.id   da0578db620be6a574e55cdf6efedac3
#
_cell.length_a   1.000
_cell.length_b   1.000
_cell.length_c   1.000
_cell.angle_alpha   90.00
_cell.angle_beta   90.00
_cell.angle_gamma   90.00
#
_symmetry.space_group_name_H-M   'P 1'
#
loop_
_entity.id
_entity.type
_entity.pdbx_description
1 polymer ?
#
loop_
_entity_poly.entity_id
_entity_poly.type
_entity_poly.pdbx_seq_one_letter_code
_entity_poly.pdbx_strand_id
1 'polypeptide(L)'
;MTETVAATPVETRDTKLEIIMGREALDKLADATVLVLGCGGVGSNCCEALARGGIGHFVILDKDVIAPSNINRQAIAFHSTIGKRKVNVMEAMIHDINPAATVIKRTEYLLSDNIDEFFASVLEQTDGKLDYV
;
A
#
# COMPACT_ATOMS: atom_id res chain seq x y z
N MET A 1 7.14 -18.62 47.08
CA MET A 1 6.82 -18.84 45.67
C MET A 1 6.55 -17.49 45.01
N THR A 2 7.42 -17.02 44.18
CA THR A 2 7.18 -15.82 43.36
C THR A 2 6.47 -16.29 42.11
N GLU A 3 5.16 -16.00 42.00
CA GLU A 3 4.45 -16.16 40.72
C GLU A 3 5.07 -15.21 39.71
N THR A 4 5.71 -15.80 38.72
CA THR A 4 6.15 -15.06 37.55
C THR A 4 4.89 -14.73 36.74
N VAL A 5 4.37 -13.52 36.90
CA VAL A 5 3.32 -13.01 36.03
C VAL A 5 3.87 -12.97 34.63
N ALA A 6 3.42 -13.90 33.78
CA ALA A 6 3.78 -13.88 32.37
C ALA A 6 3.32 -12.54 31.78
N ALA A 7 4.25 -11.79 31.21
CA ALA A 7 3.94 -10.53 30.56
C ALA A 7 2.86 -10.76 29.49
N THR A 8 1.78 -10.00 29.53
CA THR A 8 0.74 -10.05 28.50
C THR A 8 1.38 -9.79 27.15
N PRO A 9 1.18 -10.66 26.14
CA PRO A 9 1.76 -10.42 24.81
C PRO A 9 1.33 -9.06 24.28
N VAL A 10 2.29 -8.29 23.76
CA VAL A 10 2.01 -6.99 23.16
C VAL A 10 1.19 -7.20 21.89
N GLU A 11 -0.02 -6.63 21.84
CA GLU A 11 -0.86 -6.67 20.64
C GLU A 11 -0.25 -5.79 19.55
N THR A 12 -0.16 -6.32 18.34
CA THR A 12 0.33 -5.64 17.15
C THR A 12 -0.74 -5.65 16.07
N ARG A 13 -0.51 -4.90 14.99
CA ARG A 13 -1.35 -4.93 13.79
C ARG A 13 -1.55 -6.37 13.27
N ASP A 14 -0.54 -7.20 13.38
CA ASP A 14 -0.53 -8.56 12.80
C ASP A 14 -1.10 -9.63 13.72
N THR A 15 -1.36 -9.33 14.99
CA THR A 15 -1.75 -10.33 16.00
C THR A 15 -2.92 -11.22 15.56
N LYS A 16 -3.98 -10.65 14.99
CA LYS A 16 -5.15 -11.42 14.53
C LYS A 16 -4.88 -12.13 13.21
N LEU A 17 -4.15 -11.49 12.30
CA LEU A 17 -3.76 -12.10 11.02
C LEU A 17 -2.85 -13.31 11.22
N GLU A 18 -1.94 -13.25 12.18
CA GLU A 18 -1.04 -14.36 12.49
C GLU A 18 -1.78 -15.62 12.96
N ILE A 19 -2.87 -15.45 13.70
CA ILE A 19 -3.72 -16.57 14.11
C ILE A 19 -4.34 -17.29 12.90
N ILE A 20 -4.71 -16.52 11.86
CA ILE A 20 -5.39 -17.05 10.67
C ILE A 20 -4.40 -17.59 9.64
N MET A 21 -3.32 -16.85 9.37
CA MET A 21 -2.43 -17.08 8.24
C MET A 21 -1.09 -17.71 8.64
N GLY A 22 -0.66 -17.53 9.89
CA GLY A 22 0.66 -17.91 10.38
C GLY A 22 1.76 -16.91 10.05
N ARG A 23 2.86 -16.94 10.80
CA ARG A 23 3.99 -16.00 10.65
C ARG A 23 4.67 -16.11 9.29
N GLU A 24 4.83 -17.30 8.74
CA GLU A 24 5.48 -17.49 7.43
C GLU A 24 4.72 -16.77 6.31
N ALA A 25 3.39 -16.86 6.31
CA ALA A 25 2.58 -16.17 5.30
C ALA A 25 2.66 -14.64 5.46
N LEU A 26 2.65 -14.13 6.68
CA LEU A 26 2.80 -12.70 6.95
C LEU A 26 4.17 -12.16 6.54
N ASP A 27 5.23 -12.94 6.73
CA ASP A 27 6.58 -12.56 6.30
C ASP A 27 6.67 -12.51 4.77
N LYS A 28 6.02 -13.43 4.06
CA LYS A 28 5.91 -13.38 2.59
C LYS A 28 5.16 -12.13 2.10
N LEU A 29 4.08 -11.77 2.76
CA LEU A 29 3.34 -10.54 2.43
C LEU A 29 4.17 -9.28 2.70
N ALA A 30 4.87 -9.24 3.83
CA ALA A 30 5.75 -8.13 4.17
C ALA A 30 6.91 -7.95 3.17
N ASP A 31 7.35 -9.03 2.53
CA ASP A 31 8.40 -9.02 1.51
C ASP A 31 7.86 -8.76 0.09
N ALA A 32 6.56 -8.89 -0.14
CA ALA A 32 5.96 -8.74 -1.45
C ALA A 32 5.95 -7.28 -1.93
N THR A 33 6.21 -7.12 -3.23
CA THR A 33 6.15 -5.84 -3.96
C THR A 33 4.96 -5.85 -4.91
N VAL A 34 4.07 -4.88 -4.77
CA VAL A 34 2.85 -4.74 -5.58
C VAL A 34 2.84 -3.40 -6.30
N LEU A 35 2.59 -3.42 -7.60
CA LEU A 35 2.31 -2.22 -8.40
C LEU A 35 0.80 -2.05 -8.53
N VAL A 36 0.29 -0.88 -8.15
CA VAL A 36 -1.11 -0.52 -8.33
C VAL A 36 -1.25 0.62 -9.33
N LEU A 37 -1.87 0.32 -10.45
CA LEU A 37 -2.11 1.26 -11.54
C LEU A 37 -3.42 2.02 -11.31
N GLY A 38 -3.31 3.21 -10.77
CA GLY A 38 -4.42 4.09 -10.42
C GLY A 38 -4.82 4.04 -8.95
N CYS A 39 -5.06 5.20 -8.36
CA CYS A 39 -5.52 5.39 -6.98
C CYS A 39 -6.96 5.94 -6.95
N GLY A 40 -7.80 5.44 -7.85
CA GLY A 40 -9.22 5.79 -7.92
C GLY A 40 -10.11 4.92 -7.04
N GLY A 41 -11.34 4.67 -7.49
CA GLY A 41 -12.34 3.91 -6.73
C GLY A 41 -11.91 2.46 -6.44
N VAL A 42 -11.30 1.79 -7.40
CA VAL A 42 -10.76 0.42 -7.21
C VAL A 42 -9.38 0.47 -6.57
N GLY A 43 -8.44 1.22 -7.15
CA GLY A 43 -7.04 1.21 -6.74
C GLY A 43 -6.82 1.71 -5.32
N SER A 44 -7.48 2.78 -4.89
CA SER A 44 -7.33 3.28 -3.52
C SER A 44 -7.84 2.31 -2.46
N ASN A 45 -8.99 1.68 -2.72
CA ASN A 45 -9.54 0.65 -1.82
C ASN A 45 -8.68 -0.62 -1.82
N CYS A 46 -8.13 -0.99 -2.98
CA CYS A 46 -7.18 -2.10 -3.09
C CYS A 46 -5.90 -1.84 -2.28
N CYS A 47 -5.28 -0.67 -2.43
CA CYS A 47 -4.10 -0.27 -1.65
C CYS A 47 -4.36 -0.31 -0.15
N GLU A 48 -5.51 0.21 0.31
CA GLU A 48 -5.88 0.16 1.72
C GLU A 48 -5.97 -1.28 2.22
N ALA A 49 -6.66 -2.16 1.49
CA ALA A 49 -6.81 -3.55 1.87
C ALA A 49 -5.45 -4.28 1.90
N LEU A 50 -4.60 -4.06 0.91
CA LEU A 50 -3.26 -4.64 0.83
C LEU A 50 -2.36 -4.17 1.97
N ALA A 51 -2.39 -2.88 2.32
CA ALA A 51 -1.63 -2.33 3.43
C ALA A 51 -2.09 -2.94 4.77
N ARG A 52 -3.40 -3.05 4.99
CA ARG A 52 -3.98 -3.70 6.19
C ARG A 52 -3.65 -5.19 6.24
N GLY A 53 -3.57 -5.86 5.09
CA GLY A 53 -3.18 -7.27 4.98
C GLY A 53 -1.69 -7.53 5.16
N GLY A 54 -0.85 -6.49 5.22
CA GLY A 54 0.57 -6.64 5.54
C GLY A 54 1.53 -6.58 4.36
N ILE A 55 1.09 -6.18 3.16
CA ILE A 55 1.99 -5.93 2.04
C ILE A 55 3.03 -4.89 2.45
N GLY A 56 4.30 -5.19 2.20
CA GLY A 56 5.42 -4.36 2.65
C GLY A 56 5.96 -3.38 1.61
N HIS A 57 5.72 -3.60 0.31
CA HIS A 57 6.30 -2.75 -0.73
C HIS A 57 5.27 -2.40 -1.79
N PHE A 58 5.12 -1.11 -2.04
CA PHE A 58 4.16 -0.57 -2.99
C PHE A 58 4.86 0.27 -4.05
N VAL A 59 4.44 0.11 -5.30
CA VAL A 59 4.61 1.10 -6.35
C VAL A 59 3.20 1.56 -6.73
N ILE A 60 2.92 2.84 -6.62
CA ILE A 60 1.60 3.40 -6.91
C ILE A 60 1.71 4.43 -8.02
N LEU A 61 0.80 4.35 -8.97
CA LEU A 61 0.74 5.26 -10.11
C LEU A 61 -0.61 5.97 -10.16
N ASP A 62 -0.59 7.30 -10.08
CA ASP A 62 -1.75 8.15 -10.39
C ASP A 62 -1.28 9.57 -10.67
N LYS A 63 -1.80 10.19 -11.71
CA LYS A 63 -1.43 11.55 -12.10
C LYS A 63 -2.33 12.63 -11.49
N ASP A 64 -3.49 12.25 -10.93
CA ASP A 64 -4.55 13.17 -10.57
C ASP A 64 -4.43 13.74 -9.15
N VAL A 65 -5.17 14.80 -8.93
CA VAL A 65 -5.50 15.33 -7.61
C VAL A 65 -6.89 14.85 -7.19
N ILE A 66 -7.14 14.86 -5.88
CA ILE A 66 -8.43 14.48 -5.33
C ILE A 66 -9.46 15.56 -5.62
N ALA A 67 -10.58 15.16 -6.20
CA ALA A 67 -11.73 16.01 -6.51
C ALA A 67 -12.90 15.74 -5.55
N PRO A 68 -13.80 16.71 -5.34
CA PRO A 68 -14.99 16.50 -4.47
C PRO A 68 -15.84 15.31 -4.87
N SER A 69 -15.99 15.06 -6.17
CA SER A 69 -16.75 13.91 -6.69
C SER A 69 -16.14 12.55 -6.41
N ASN A 70 -14.91 12.49 -5.92
CA ASN A 70 -14.24 11.26 -5.54
C ASN A 70 -14.67 10.72 -4.16
N ILE A 71 -15.24 11.59 -3.33
CA ILE A 71 -15.59 11.26 -1.93
C ILE A 71 -16.53 10.06 -1.82
N ASN A 72 -17.42 9.88 -2.78
CA ASN A 72 -18.42 8.82 -2.73
C ASN A 72 -17.87 7.39 -2.85
N ARG A 73 -16.61 7.19 -3.30
CA ARG A 73 -16.07 5.85 -3.58
C ARG A 73 -14.57 5.66 -3.43
N GLN A 74 -13.77 6.72 -3.29
CA GLN A 74 -12.31 6.62 -3.20
C GLN A 74 -11.85 6.71 -1.75
N ALA A 75 -11.08 5.73 -1.29
CA ALA A 75 -10.63 5.60 0.09
C ALA A 75 -9.81 6.79 0.60
N ILE A 76 -9.12 7.49 -0.31
CA ILE A 76 -8.27 8.66 -0.01
C ILE A 76 -9.01 9.99 -0.10
N ALA A 77 -10.29 9.99 -0.51
CA ALA A 77 -11.05 11.21 -0.76
C ALA A 77 -11.87 11.62 0.46
N PHE A 78 -11.45 12.71 1.09
CA PHE A 78 -12.10 13.38 2.23
C PHE A 78 -12.14 14.87 1.96
N HIS A 79 -12.98 15.62 2.67
CA HIS A 79 -12.96 17.07 2.57
C HIS A 79 -11.57 17.65 2.83
N SER A 80 -10.82 17.08 3.77
CA SER A 80 -9.46 17.50 4.13
C SER A 80 -8.40 17.17 3.08
N THR A 81 -8.69 16.25 2.14
CA THR A 81 -7.72 15.80 1.12
C THR A 81 -8.01 16.32 -0.28
N ILE A 82 -9.13 16.98 -0.51
CA ILE A 82 -9.48 17.61 -1.81
C ILE A 82 -8.34 18.52 -2.26
N GLY A 83 -7.94 18.43 -3.53
CA GLY A 83 -6.87 19.20 -4.14
C GLY A 83 -5.46 18.66 -3.90
N LYS A 84 -5.29 17.67 -3.04
CA LYS A 84 -3.98 17.00 -2.84
C LYS A 84 -3.76 15.93 -3.91
N ARG A 85 -2.49 15.66 -4.24
CA ARG A 85 -2.15 14.57 -5.16
C ARG A 85 -2.55 13.22 -4.58
N LYS A 86 -3.23 12.39 -5.38
CA LYS A 86 -3.71 11.07 -4.95
C LYS A 86 -2.58 10.19 -4.44
N VAL A 87 -1.44 10.12 -5.14
CA VAL A 87 -0.30 9.31 -4.71
C VAL A 87 0.28 9.76 -3.37
N ASN A 88 0.26 11.04 -3.04
CA ASN A 88 0.76 11.54 -1.77
C ASN A 88 -0.17 11.17 -0.60
N VAL A 89 -1.48 11.28 -0.80
CA VAL A 89 -2.46 10.89 0.21
C VAL A 89 -2.48 9.37 0.40
N MET A 90 -2.35 8.61 -0.69
CA MET A 90 -2.26 7.15 -0.64
C MET A 90 -1.01 6.69 0.13
N GLU A 91 0.14 7.30 -0.12
CA GLU A 91 1.37 7.03 0.64
C GLU A 91 1.18 7.31 2.13
N ALA A 92 0.59 8.44 2.47
CA ALA A 92 0.32 8.80 3.87
C ALA A 92 -0.59 7.77 4.55
N MET A 93 -1.65 7.31 3.86
CA MET A 93 -2.54 6.27 4.37
C MET A 93 -1.81 4.94 4.55
N ILE A 94 -1.01 4.51 3.58
CA ILE A 94 -0.23 3.27 3.67
C ILE A 94 0.70 3.33 4.88
N HIS A 95 1.43 4.43 5.08
CA HIS A 95 2.35 4.59 6.21
C HIS A 95 1.64 4.70 7.56
N ASP A 96 0.42 5.23 7.61
CA ASP A 96 -0.38 5.27 8.85
C ASP A 96 -0.89 3.88 9.24
N ILE A 97 -1.16 3.02 8.24
CA ILE A 97 -1.52 1.61 8.45
C ILE A 97 -0.28 0.75 8.74
N ASN A 98 0.77 0.91 7.94
CA ASN A 98 2.01 0.14 8.01
C ASN A 98 3.23 1.07 7.90
N PRO A 99 3.76 1.57 9.02
CA PRO A 99 4.90 2.49 9.02
C PRO A 99 6.18 1.91 8.39
N ALA A 100 6.32 0.58 8.37
CA ALA A 100 7.47 -0.11 7.78
C ALA A 100 7.37 -0.28 6.26
N ALA A 101 6.20 -0.02 5.66
CA ALA A 101 6.01 -0.17 4.22
C ALA A 101 6.87 0.84 3.43
N THR A 102 7.38 0.41 2.28
CA THR A 102 7.99 1.30 1.30
C THR A 102 6.99 1.67 0.21
N VAL A 103 7.00 2.91 -0.23
CA VAL A 103 6.09 3.41 -1.26
C VAL A 103 6.87 4.20 -2.30
N ILE A 104 6.86 3.71 -3.53
CA ILE A 104 7.36 4.42 -4.70
C ILE A 104 6.17 5.06 -5.43
N LYS A 105 6.20 6.37 -5.58
CA LYS A 105 5.14 7.14 -6.25
C LYS A 105 5.50 7.43 -7.69
N ARG A 106 4.55 7.18 -8.59
CA ARG A 106 4.67 7.48 -10.01
C ARG A 106 3.47 8.32 -10.45
N THR A 107 3.70 9.26 -11.36
CA THR A 107 2.67 10.20 -11.82
C THR A 107 2.58 10.30 -13.34
N GLU A 108 3.23 9.39 -14.08
CA GLU A 108 3.19 9.36 -15.53
C GLU A 108 1.81 8.98 -16.06
N TYR A 109 1.54 9.38 -17.26
CA TYR A 109 0.41 8.90 -18.03
C TYR A 109 0.83 7.65 -18.81
N LEU A 110 0.21 6.49 -18.55
CA LEU A 110 0.49 5.26 -19.27
C LEU A 110 -0.27 5.20 -20.57
N LEU A 111 0.48 4.99 -21.65
CA LEU A 111 -0.02 4.77 -23.00
C LEU A 111 0.67 3.53 -23.57
N SER A 112 0.13 3.02 -24.69
CA SER A 112 0.70 1.85 -25.35
C SER A 112 2.15 2.03 -25.84
N ASP A 113 2.57 3.26 -26.05
CA ASP A 113 3.90 3.61 -26.54
C ASP A 113 4.97 3.76 -25.44
N ASN A 114 4.58 3.89 -24.17
CA ASN A 114 5.52 4.04 -23.05
C ASN A 114 5.41 2.96 -21.98
N ILE A 115 4.55 1.98 -22.15
CA ILE A 115 4.29 0.96 -21.11
C ILE A 115 5.53 0.09 -20.85
N ASP A 116 6.26 -0.31 -21.88
CA ASP A 116 7.46 -1.15 -21.73
C ASP A 116 8.57 -0.41 -20.98
N GLU A 117 8.79 0.86 -21.30
CA GLU A 117 9.75 1.73 -20.62
C GLU A 117 9.35 1.95 -19.16
N PHE A 118 8.06 2.15 -18.91
CA PHE A 118 7.53 2.29 -17.55
C PHE A 118 7.83 1.05 -16.72
N PHE A 119 7.51 -0.16 -17.21
CA PHE A 119 7.78 -1.39 -16.47
C PHE A 119 9.27 -1.62 -16.28
N ALA A 120 10.10 -1.34 -17.27
CA ALA A 120 11.55 -1.43 -17.14
C ALA A 120 12.06 -0.51 -16.02
N SER A 121 11.57 0.72 -15.94
CA SER A 121 11.95 1.66 -14.88
C SER A 121 11.43 1.26 -13.49
N VAL A 122 10.25 0.66 -13.41
CA VAL A 122 9.72 0.11 -12.15
C VAL A 122 10.59 -1.04 -11.66
N LEU A 123 10.96 -1.97 -12.54
CA LEU A 123 11.85 -3.08 -12.20
C LEU A 123 13.23 -2.59 -11.74
N GLU A 124 13.77 -1.54 -12.36
CA GLU A 124 15.02 -0.91 -11.90
C GLU A 124 14.87 -0.34 -10.48
N GLN A 125 13.79 0.39 -10.21
CA GLN A 125 13.53 0.99 -8.88
C GLN A 125 13.27 -0.05 -7.79
N THR A 126 12.83 -1.24 -8.14
CA THR A 126 12.52 -2.34 -7.20
C THR A 126 13.58 -3.43 -7.19
N ASP A 127 14.75 -3.20 -7.78
CA ASP A 127 15.83 -4.19 -7.92
C ASP A 127 15.35 -5.52 -8.56
N GLY A 128 14.48 -5.40 -9.56
CA GLY A 128 13.89 -6.53 -10.28
C GLY A 128 12.76 -7.24 -9.54
N LYS A 129 12.34 -6.72 -8.39
CA LYS A 129 11.32 -7.35 -7.55
C LYS A 129 9.95 -6.72 -7.77
N LEU A 130 9.10 -7.42 -8.49
CA LEU A 130 7.70 -7.06 -8.69
C LEU A 130 6.87 -8.35 -8.72
N ASP A 131 6.11 -8.57 -7.66
CA ASP A 131 5.37 -9.82 -7.47
C ASP A 131 3.97 -9.78 -8.11
N TYR A 132 3.29 -8.62 -8.05
CA TYR A 132 1.94 -8.44 -8.59
C TYR A 132 1.74 -7.06 -9.21
N VAL A 133 0.82 -7.01 -10.17
CA VAL A 133 0.31 -5.78 -10.80
C VAL A 133 -1.20 -5.76 -10.72
#